data_e081bdfd7be4dd7b06d50cfad752a50d
#
_entry.id   e081bdfd7be4dd7b06d50cfad752a50d
#
_cell.length_a   1.000
_cell.length_b   1.000
_cell.length_c   1.000
_cell.angle_alpha   90.00
_cell.angle_beta   90.00
_cell.angle_gamma   90.00
#
_symmetry.space_group_name_H-M   'P 1'
#
loop_
_entity.id
_entity.type
_entity.pdbx_description
1 polymer ?
#
loop_
_entity_poly.entity_id
_entity_poly.type
_entity_poly.pdbx_seq_one_letter_code
_entity_poly.pdbx_strand_id
1 'polypeptide(L)'
;MERIICLVIGYVCGLFQTGYIIGKVHKTDIRDYGSGNAGTTNAFRTFGKKAGAITLLGDCLKCVLAIVIVRMVYGNSMNGILPLLTLYAALGCILGHNFPISMEFRGGKGIAASVGMIIAFDWQIFIVCAVAFFALFFTTHYVSLCSLSAYAVAFILVLVFGHMGKYGMDQAHTVELYIVMAVLTAMAFYRHRANIVRLFHGTENKVFLSSKNKK
;
A
#
# COMPACT_ATOMS: atom_id res chain seq x y z
N MET A 1 18.46 8.70 14.11
CA MET A 1 17.65 7.94 15.10
C MET A 1 16.17 7.98 14.74
N GLU A 2 15.62 9.14 14.41
CA GLU A 2 14.18 9.39 14.14
C GLU A 2 13.62 8.50 13.01
N ARG A 3 14.38 8.30 11.95
CA ARG A 3 14.02 7.42 10.81
C ARG A 3 13.73 5.99 11.25
N ILE A 4 14.59 5.44 12.13
CA ILE A 4 14.44 4.10 12.68
C ILE A 4 13.19 4.01 13.56
N ILE A 5 12.96 5.02 14.40
CA ILE A 5 11.76 5.08 15.26
C ILE A 5 10.50 5.11 14.40
N CYS A 6 10.46 5.96 13.37
CA CYS A 6 9.33 6.03 12.45
C CYS A 6 9.09 4.70 11.73
N LEU A 7 10.16 4.03 11.28
CA LEU A 7 10.07 2.72 10.64
C LEU A 7 9.53 1.66 11.59
N VAL A 8 9.96 1.65 12.86
CA VAL A 8 9.47 0.73 13.89
C VAL A 8 8.00 1.00 14.22
N ILE A 9 7.60 2.27 14.43
CA ILE A 9 6.18 2.64 14.62
C ILE A 9 5.34 2.12 13.47
N GLY A 10 5.79 2.37 12.24
CA GLY A 10 5.12 1.88 11.05
C GLY A 10 5.01 0.36 11.03
N TYR A 11 6.10 -0.35 11.27
CA TYR A 11 6.13 -1.81 11.24
C TYR A 11 5.15 -2.43 12.24
N VAL A 12 5.10 -1.91 13.46
CA VAL A 12 4.16 -2.36 14.49
C VAL A 12 2.71 -2.16 14.05
N CYS A 13 2.36 -0.97 13.51
CA CYS A 13 1.04 -0.74 12.90
C CYS A 13 0.76 -1.72 11.75
N GLY A 14 1.78 -2.02 10.94
CA GLY A 14 1.71 -2.93 9.80
C GLY A 14 1.40 -4.38 10.17
N LEU A 15 1.76 -4.83 11.38
CA LEU A 15 1.51 -6.19 11.86
C LEU A 15 0.02 -6.53 11.96
N PHE A 16 -0.84 -5.52 12.06
CA PHE A 16 -2.29 -5.73 12.05
C PHE A 16 -2.76 -6.11 10.63
N GLN A 17 -3.19 -7.37 10.47
CA GLN A 17 -3.56 -7.97 9.17
C GLN A 17 -5.06 -8.18 9.10
N THR A 18 -5.80 -7.20 8.59
CA THR A 18 -7.28 -7.23 8.59
C THR A 18 -7.84 -8.46 7.87
N GLY A 19 -7.31 -8.81 6.70
CA GLY A 19 -7.78 -9.97 5.95
C GLY A 19 -7.51 -11.30 6.65
N TYR A 20 -6.37 -11.42 7.35
CA TYR A 20 -6.06 -12.60 8.15
C TYR A 20 -6.99 -12.72 9.37
N ILE A 21 -7.26 -11.61 10.06
CA ILE A 21 -8.19 -11.58 11.20
C ILE A 21 -9.60 -12.01 10.75
N ILE A 22 -10.08 -11.50 9.61
CA ILE A 22 -11.35 -11.93 9.02
C ILE A 22 -11.34 -13.43 8.75
N GLY A 23 -10.26 -13.97 8.18
CA GLY A 23 -10.11 -15.41 7.99
C GLY A 23 -10.26 -16.18 9.29
N LYS A 24 -9.59 -15.75 10.36
CA LYS A 24 -9.70 -16.39 11.69
C LYS A 24 -11.12 -16.32 12.27
N VAL A 25 -11.84 -15.22 12.08
CA VAL A 25 -13.27 -15.13 12.48
C VAL A 25 -14.12 -16.16 11.72
N HIS A 26 -13.77 -16.45 10.47
CA HIS A 26 -14.39 -17.52 9.67
C HIS A 26 -13.79 -18.91 9.92
N LYS A 27 -12.96 -19.09 10.98
CA LYS A 27 -12.28 -20.34 11.36
C LYS A 27 -11.41 -20.93 10.24
N THR A 28 -10.80 -20.08 9.41
CA THR A 28 -10.00 -20.50 8.28
C THR A 28 -8.77 -19.59 8.09
N ASP A 29 -7.78 -20.04 7.38
CA ASP A 29 -6.67 -19.19 6.95
C ASP A 29 -6.93 -18.72 5.51
N ILE A 30 -7.00 -17.39 5.34
CA ILE A 30 -7.24 -16.79 4.03
C ILE A 30 -6.14 -17.13 3.01
N ARG A 31 -4.95 -17.53 3.49
CA ARG A 31 -3.82 -17.89 2.65
C ARG A 31 -4.00 -19.23 1.94
N ASP A 32 -4.89 -20.08 2.43
CA ASP A 32 -5.22 -21.39 1.83
C ASP A 32 -6.25 -21.27 0.69
N TYR A 33 -6.79 -20.07 0.45
CA TYR A 33 -7.87 -19.83 -0.51
C TYR A 33 -7.51 -18.79 -1.57
N GLY A 34 -8.13 -18.93 -2.72
CA GLY A 34 -8.07 -17.96 -3.82
C GLY A 34 -6.66 -17.75 -4.34
N SER A 35 -6.07 -16.55 -4.11
CA SER A 35 -4.71 -16.23 -4.56
C SER A 35 -3.63 -16.51 -3.51
N GLY A 36 -3.97 -17.06 -2.35
CA GLY A 36 -3.04 -17.29 -1.25
C GLY A 36 -2.55 -16.02 -0.55
N ASN A 37 -3.17 -14.86 -0.82
CA ASN A 37 -2.75 -13.57 -0.30
C ASN A 37 -3.69 -13.07 0.80
N ALA A 38 -3.17 -12.52 1.90
CA ALA A 38 -3.97 -11.99 3.00
C ALA A 38 -4.62 -10.62 2.75
N GLY A 39 -4.56 -10.09 1.50
CA GLY A 39 -5.03 -8.74 1.18
C GLY A 39 -6.47 -8.66 0.67
N THR A 40 -6.91 -7.42 0.45
CA THR A 40 -8.26 -6.99 0.05
C THR A 40 -8.88 -7.81 -1.08
N THR A 41 -8.16 -7.99 -2.20
CA THR A 41 -8.70 -8.67 -3.38
C THR A 41 -8.98 -10.15 -3.11
N ASN A 42 -8.15 -10.80 -2.28
CA ASN A 42 -8.40 -12.18 -1.89
C ASN A 42 -9.54 -12.29 -0.89
N ALA A 43 -9.62 -11.39 0.09
CA ALA A 43 -10.75 -11.30 1.01
C ALA A 43 -12.09 -11.11 0.27
N PHE A 44 -12.09 -10.24 -0.74
CA PHE A 44 -13.25 -10.05 -1.62
C PHE A 44 -13.66 -11.34 -2.35
N ARG A 45 -12.69 -12.08 -2.89
CA ARG A 45 -12.94 -13.33 -3.63
C ARG A 45 -13.42 -14.46 -2.71
N THR A 46 -12.83 -14.59 -1.53
CA THR A 46 -13.05 -15.72 -0.62
C THR A 46 -14.27 -15.50 0.29
N PHE A 47 -14.42 -14.29 0.84
CA PHE A 47 -15.44 -13.96 1.86
C PHE A 47 -16.47 -12.94 1.38
N GLY A 48 -16.37 -12.48 0.13
CA GLY A 48 -17.33 -11.55 -0.48
C GLY A 48 -17.03 -10.07 -0.26
N LYS A 49 -17.97 -9.23 -0.75
CA LYS A 49 -17.77 -7.77 -0.86
C LYS A 49 -17.52 -7.09 0.49
N LYS A 50 -18.27 -7.49 1.54
CA LYS A 50 -18.14 -6.89 2.88
C LYS A 50 -16.75 -7.14 3.48
N ALA A 51 -16.26 -8.38 3.39
CA ALA A 51 -14.93 -8.73 3.88
C ALA A 51 -13.82 -7.99 3.11
N GLY A 52 -13.94 -7.90 1.78
CA GLY A 52 -13.02 -7.11 0.96
C GLY A 52 -13.00 -5.64 1.37
N ALA A 53 -14.16 -5.01 1.57
CA ALA A 53 -14.25 -3.61 1.99
C ALA A 53 -13.65 -3.38 3.39
N ILE A 54 -13.95 -4.24 4.35
CA ILE A 54 -13.37 -4.15 5.71
C ILE A 54 -11.85 -4.32 5.66
N THR A 55 -11.34 -5.26 4.84
CA THR A 55 -9.89 -5.46 4.66
C THR A 55 -9.24 -4.24 4.04
N LEU A 56 -9.86 -3.63 3.01
CA LEU A 56 -9.36 -2.40 2.39
C LEU A 56 -9.25 -1.28 3.41
N LEU A 57 -10.33 -1.01 4.14
CA LEU A 57 -10.39 0.07 5.11
C LEU A 57 -9.41 -0.15 6.27
N GLY A 58 -9.38 -1.34 6.86
CA GLY A 58 -8.49 -1.62 7.98
C GLY A 58 -7.01 -1.54 7.60
N ASP A 59 -6.63 -2.06 6.43
CA ASP A 59 -5.25 -1.99 5.94
C ASP A 59 -4.85 -0.56 5.50
N CYS A 60 -5.80 0.24 4.99
CA CYS A 60 -5.59 1.65 4.70
C CYS A 60 -5.39 2.45 6.00
N LEU A 61 -6.33 2.31 6.94
CA LEU A 61 -6.34 3.08 8.18
C LEU A 61 -5.13 2.81 9.07
N LYS A 62 -4.58 1.58 9.11
CA LYS A 62 -3.37 1.31 9.90
C LYS A 62 -2.15 2.10 9.41
N CYS A 63 -2.04 2.36 8.09
CA CYS A 63 -0.96 3.17 7.55
C CYS A 63 -1.20 4.67 7.80
N VAL A 64 -2.44 5.14 7.67
CA VAL A 64 -2.83 6.49 8.08
C VAL A 64 -2.49 6.71 9.55
N LEU A 65 -2.84 5.76 10.42
CA LEU A 65 -2.53 5.82 11.85
C LEU A 65 -1.03 5.93 12.13
N ALA A 66 -0.21 5.13 11.46
CA ALA A 66 1.25 5.19 11.60
C ALA A 66 1.80 6.59 11.24
N ILE A 67 1.31 7.17 10.13
CA ILE A 67 1.70 8.52 9.69
C ILE A 67 1.21 9.58 10.70
N VAL A 68 -0.02 9.47 11.18
CA VAL A 68 -0.59 10.39 12.17
C VAL A 68 0.23 10.38 13.47
N ILE A 69 0.59 9.20 13.97
CA ILE A 69 1.44 9.07 15.17
C ILE A 69 2.78 9.80 14.95
N VAL A 70 3.44 9.59 13.81
CA VAL A 70 4.71 10.27 13.50
C VAL A 70 4.54 11.77 13.39
N ARG A 71 3.44 12.27 12.82
CA ARG A 71 3.13 13.70 12.78
C ARG A 71 2.90 14.29 14.19
N MET A 72 2.24 13.56 15.07
CA MET A 72 2.03 13.99 16.46
C MET A 72 3.34 14.03 17.23
N VAL A 73 4.23 13.07 17.02
CA VAL A 73 5.52 12.99 17.75
C VAL A 73 6.53 14.03 17.25
N TYR A 74 6.62 14.21 15.94
CA TYR A 74 7.70 14.98 15.30
C TYR A 74 7.25 16.29 14.65
N GLY A 75 5.95 16.56 14.55
CA GLY A 75 5.42 17.71 13.82
C GLY A 75 5.94 19.06 14.30
N ASN A 76 6.19 19.22 15.60
CA ASN A 76 6.71 20.47 16.17
C ASN A 76 8.25 20.53 16.17
N SER A 77 8.95 19.40 16.28
CA SER A 77 10.40 19.34 16.45
C SER A 77 11.18 19.13 15.17
N MET A 78 10.59 18.48 14.18
CA MET A 78 11.25 18.05 12.94
C MET A 78 10.46 18.48 11.68
N ASN A 79 9.82 19.64 11.72
CA ASN A 79 8.92 20.10 10.65
C ASN A 79 9.62 20.15 9.28
N GLY A 80 10.89 20.54 9.21
CA GLY A 80 11.67 20.62 7.97
C GLY A 80 11.93 19.27 7.28
N ILE A 81 11.76 18.12 7.96
CA ILE A 81 11.93 16.78 7.39
C ILE A 81 10.71 15.89 7.64
N LEU A 82 9.62 16.46 8.12
CA LEU A 82 8.42 15.70 8.47
C LEU A 82 7.84 14.87 7.30
N PRO A 83 7.80 15.35 6.06
CA PRO A 83 7.37 14.52 4.92
C PRO A 83 8.21 13.25 4.76
N LEU A 84 9.52 13.35 4.94
CA LEU A 84 10.41 12.20 4.90
C LEU A 84 10.13 11.21 6.05
N LEU A 85 9.98 11.70 7.28
CA LEU A 85 9.67 10.85 8.44
C LEU A 85 8.33 10.12 8.29
N THR A 86 7.32 10.78 7.74
CA THR A 86 6.02 10.13 7.46
C THR A 86 6.14 9.03 6.41
N LEU A 87 7.03 9.21 5.42
CA LEU A 87 7.27 8.17 4.42
C LEU A 87 8.04 6.97 5.00
N TYR A 88 8.95 7.18 5.98
CA TYR A 88 9.56 6.09 6.76
C TYR A 88 8.53 5.31 7.58
N ALA A 89 7.55 5.99 8.20
CA ALA A 89 6.46 5.31 8.89
C ALA A 89 5.63 4.46 7.93
N ALA A 90 5.32 4.99 6.75
CA ALA A 90 4.61 4.26 5.70
C ALA A 90 5.42 3.04 5.21
N LEU A 91 6.73 3.20 4.98
CA LEU A 91 7.62 2.09 4.62
C LEU A 91 7.59 1.00 5.69
N GLY A 92 7.71 1.37 6.96
CA GLY A 92 7.58 0.43 8.08
C GLY A 92 6.25 -0.31 8.05
N CYS A 93 5.14 0.43 7.89
CA CYS A 93 3.79 -0.16 7.86
C CYS A 93 3.61 -1.14 6.69
N ILE A 94 4.12 -0.80 5.51
CA ILE A 94 4.05 -1.67 4.34
C ILE A 94 4.96 -2.89 4.51
N LEU A 95 6.14 -2.74 5.12
CA LEU A 95 7.02 -3.86 5.49
C LEU A 95 6.32 -4.79 6.49
N GLY A 96 5.72 -4.26 7.56
CA GLY A 96 4.96 -5.05 8.54
C GLY A 96 3.75 -5.76 7.93
N HIS A 97 3.11 -5.13 6.94
CA HIS A 97 2.03 -5.77 6.18
C HIS A 97 2.53 -6.87 5.23
N ASN A 98 3.65 -6.66 4.55
CA ASN A 98 4.19 -7.61 3.57
C ASN A 98 4.91 -8.79 4.23
N PHE A 99 5.58 -8.53 5.35
CA PHE A 99 6.43 -9.47 6.07
C PHE A 99 6.14 -9.44 7.58
N PRO A 100 4.89 -9.75 8.00
CA PRO A 100 4.53 -9.74 9.42
C PRO A 100 5.17 -10.91 10.16
N ILE A 101 5.90 -10.61 11.23
CA ILE A 101 6.52 -11.66 12.08
C ILE A 101 5.46 -12.60 12.66
N SER A 102 4.26 -12.09 12.97
CA SER A 102 3.14 -12.87 13.51
C SER A 102 2.56 -13.89 12.53
N MET A 103 2.94 -13.83 11.24
CA MET A 103 2.44 -14.71 10.18
C MET A 103 3.59 -15.37 9.41
N GLU A 104 4.72 -15.64 10.07
CA GLU A 104 5.90 -16.27 9.45
C GLU A 104 6.39 -15.51 8.20
N PHE A 105 6.31 -14.18 8.24
CA PHE A 105 6.67 -13.27 7.13
C PHE A 105 5.86 -13.48 5.84
N ARG A 106 4.69 -14.13 5.91
CA ARG A 106 3.79 -14.41 4.78
C ARG A 106 2.56 -13.50 4.81
N GLY A 107 2.77 -12.21 4.61
CA GLY A 107 1.72 -11.20 4.57
C GLY A 107 1.17 -10.90 3.19
N GLY A 108 0.49 -9.75 3.07
CA GLY A 108 -0.10 -9.24 1.84
C GLY A 108 0.92 -8.62 0.87
N LYS A 109 0.42 -7.77 -0.04
CA LYS A 109 1.25 -7.03 -1.02
C LYS A 109 1.37 -5.55 -0.69
N GLY A 110 0.69 -5.09 0.34
CA GLY A 110 0.77 -3.72 0.83
C GLY A 110 -0.07 -2.68 0.07
N ILE A 111 -0.85 -3.06 -0.95
CA ILE A 111 -1.56 -2.07 -1.79
C ILE A 111 -2.57 -1.24 -0.99
N ALA A 112 -3.39 -1.86 -0.14
CA ALA A 112 -4.34 -1.12 0.68
C ALA A 112 -3.63 -0.21 1.71
N ALA A 113 -2.54 -0.67 2.31
CA ALA A 113 -1.69 0.17 3.17
C ALA A 113 -1.06 1.34 2.39
N SER A 114 -0.67 1.11 1.13
CA SER A 114 -0.14 2.18 0.26
C SER A 114 -1.19 3.20 -0.15
N VAL A 115 -2.46 2.81 -0.29
CA VAL A 115 -3.56 3.77 -0.45
C VAL A 115 -3.62 4.68 0.78
N GLY A 116 -3.53 4.12 1.99
CA GLY A 116 -3.47 4.90 3.23
C GLY A 116 -2.24 5.81 3.30
N MET A 117 -1.08 5.31 2.86
CA MET A 117 0.13 6.11 2.73
C MET A 117 -0.12 7.35 1.87
N ILE A 118 -0.61 7.18 0.64
CA ILE A 118 -0.75 8.28 -0.32
C ILE A 118 -1.80 9.28 0.17
N ILE A 119 -2.93 8.82 0.73
CA ILE A 119 -3.97 9.69 1.31
C ILE A 119 -3.37 10.59 2.42
N ALA A 120 -2.61 9.98 3.33
CA ALA A 120 -2.05 10.71 4.45
C ALA A 120 -0.80 11.52 4.08
N PHE A 121 -0.03 11.12 3.07
CA PHE A 121 1.18 11.81 2.63
C PHE A 121 0.85 13.02 1.76
N ASP A 122 0.10 12.81 0.67
CA ASP A 122 -0.24 13.86 -0.31
C ASP A 122 -1.55 13.52 -1.04
N TRP A 123 -2.62 14.23 -0.68
CA TRP A 123 -3.96 14.00 -1.24
C TRP A 123 -4.04 14.28 -2.75
N GLN A 124 -3.19 15.16 -3.31
CA GLN A 124 -3.17 15.45 -4.75
C GLN A 124 -2.64 14.24 -5.52
N ILE A 125 -1.57 13.61 -5.02
CA ILE A 125 -1.06 12.36 -5.58
C ILE A 125 -2.14 11.27 -5.50
N PHE A 126 -2.87 11.18 -4.36
CA PHE A 126 -3.96 10.23 -4.21
C PHE A 126 -5.03 10.37 -5.30
N ILE A 127 -5.48 11.59 -5.59
CA ILE A 127 -6.50 11.81 -6.63
C ILE A 127 -6.00 11.33 -7.99
N VAL A 128 -4.79 11.71 -8.38
CA VAL A 128 -4.24 11.31 -9.69
C VAL A 128 -4.08 9.79 -9.78
N CYS A 129 -3.57 9.16 -8.71
CA CYS A 129 -3.43 7.70 -8.64
C CYS A 129 -4.79 6.99 -8.68
N ALA A 130 -5.80 7.52 -8.00
CA ALA A 130 -7.15 6.97 -8.00
C ALA A 130 -7.78 7.05 -9.40
N VAL A 131 -7.66 8.18 -10.08
CA VAL A 131 -8.13 8.35 -11.47
C VAL A 131 -7.44 7.35 -12.39
N ALA A 132 -6.11 7.24 -12.33
CA ALA A 132 -5.33 6.29 -13.14
C ALA A 132 -5.72 4.84 -12.84
N PHE A 133 -5.88 4.50 -11.56
CA PHE A 133 -6.30 3.16 -11.12
C PHE A 133 -7.68 2.79 -11.69
N PHE A 134 -8.70 3.66 -11.51
CA PHE A 134 -10.05 3.35 -11.94
C PHE A 134 -10.20 3.38 -13.46
N ALA A 135 -9.51 4.27 -14.17
CA ALA A 135 -9.48 4.29 -15.63
C ALA A 135 -8.97 2.95 -16.19
N LEU A 136 -7.87 2.43 -15.65
CA LEU A 136 -7.34 1.12 -16.03
C LEU A 136 -8.22 -0.04 -15.53
N PHE A 137 -8.83 0.09 -14.36
CA PHE A 137 -9.68 -0.96 -13.81
C PHE A 137 -10.93 -1.20 -14.65
N PHE A 138 -11.61 -0.15 -15.05
CA PHE A 138 -12.84 -0.29 -15.87
C PHE A 138 -12.57 -0.75 -17.30
N THR A 139 -11.36 -0.57 -17.80
CA THR A 139 -10.97 -1.03 -19.14
C THR A 139 -10.39 -2.45 -19.14
N THR A 140 -9.58 -2.82 -18.12
CA THR A 140 -8.81 -4.07 -18.12
C THR A 140 -9.30 -5.12 -17.11
N HIS A 141 -9.90 -4.70 -16.02
CA HIS A 141 -10.29 -5.52 -14.87
C HIS A 141 -9.11 -6.21 -14.14
N TYR A 142 -7.85 -5.84 -14.42
CA TYR A 142 -6.66 -6.38 -13.78
C TYR A 142 -6.20 -5.50 -12.61
N VAL A 143 -6.62 -5.81 -11.38
CA VAL A 143 -6.25 -5.04 -10.17
C VAL A 143 -4.73 -4.95 -10.00
N SER A 144 -3.97 -5.97 -10.37
CA SER A 144 -2.51 -5.98 -10.29
C SER A 144 -1.88 -4.94 -11.23
N LEU A 145 -2.37 -4.83 -12.48
CA LEU A 145 -1.93 -3.81 -13.43
C LEU A 145 -2.23 -2.40 -12.91
N CYS A 146 -3.47 -2.18 -12.45
CA CYS A 146 -3.89 -0.91 -11.87
C CYS A 146 -3.00 -0.49 -10.68
N SER A 147 -2.68 -1.45 -9.80
CA SER A 147 -1.84 -1.20 -8.63
C SER A 147 -0.41 -0.82 -9.01
N LEU A 148 0.20 -1.53 -9.95
CA LEU A 148 1.56 -1.23 -10.42
C LEU A 148 1.63 0.12 -11.14
N SER A 149 0.63 0.42 -11.97
CA SER A 149 0.53 1.72 -12.65
C SER A 149 0.35 2.86 -11.64
N ALA A 150 -0.50 2.69 -10.62
CA ALA A 150 -0.67 3.68 -9.56
C ALA A 150 0.64 3.92 -8.78
N TYR A 151 1.44 2.88 -8.51
CA TYR A 151 2.75 3.04 -7.89
C TYR A 151 3.74 3.80 -8.78
N ALA A 152 3.78 3.49 -10.07
CA ALA A 152 4.64 4.22 -11.03
C ALA A 152 4.24 5.71 -11.11
N VAL A 153 2.94 6.00 -11.19
CA VAL A 153 2.41 7.37 -11.18
C VAL A 153 2.77 8.08 -9.87
N ALA A 154 2.55 7.44 -8.71
CA ALA A 154 2.89 8.02 -7.41
C ALA A 154 4.39 8.33 -7.31
N PHE A 155 5.27 7.43 -7.77
CA PHE A 155 6.71 7.65 -7.78
C PHE A 155 7.09 8.86 -8.63
N ILE A 156 6.59 8.94 -9.87
CA ILE A 156 6.84 10.08 -10.76
C ILE A 156 6.37 11.39 -10.13
N LEU A 157 5.16 11.41 -9.54
CA LEU A 157 4.62 12.62 -8.92
C LEU A 157 5.40 13.04 -7.68
N VAL A 158 5.90 12.11 -6.88
CA VAL A 158 6.78 12.43 -5.74
C VAL A 158 8.08 13.08 -6.22
N LEU A 159 8.69 12.57 -7.33
CA LEU A 159 9.87 13.19 -7.92
C LEU A 159 9.58 14.61 -8.42
N VAL A 160 8.50 14.80 -9.18
CA VAL A 160 8.10 16.10 -9.73
C VAL A 160 7.81 17.09 -8.61
N PHE A 161 6.99 16.73 -7.63
CA PHE A 161 6.61 17.62 -6.54
C PHE A 161 7.80 17.95 -5.62
N GLY A 162 8.69 16.98 -5.39
CA GLY A 162 9.91 17.23 -4.64
C GLY A 162 10.86 18.17 -5.38
N HIS A 163 11.03 17.99 -6.69
CA HIS A 163 11.83 18.91 -7.54
C HIS A 163 11.25 20.33 -7.55
N MET A 164 9.92 20.47 -7.51
CA MET A 164 9.25 21.76 -7.39
C MET A 164 9.33 22.39 -5.99
N GLY A 165 10.01 21.75 -5.03
CA GLY A 165 10.15 22.23 -3.65
C GLY A 165 8.88 22.12 -2.80
N LYS A 166 7.84 21.37 -3.25
CA LYS A 166 6.55 21.26 -2.55
C LYS A 166 6.68 20.79 -1.10
N TYR A 167 7.66 19.97 -0.80
CA TYR A 167 7.81 19.38 0.53
C TYR A 167 8.63 20.23 1.51
N GLY A 168 9.19 21.36 1.06
CA GLY A 168 9.91 22.31 1.91
C GLY A 168 11.19 21.76 2.56
N MET A 169 11.77 20.70 2.01
CA MET A 169 12.98 20.04 2.49
C MET A 169 14.22 20.52 1.74
N ASP A 170 15.39 20.44 2.36
CA ASP A 170 16.64 20.62 1.66
C ASP A 170 16.92 19.52 0.63
N GLN A 171 17.94 19.72 -0.21
CA GLN A 171 18.29 18.81 -1.30
C GLN A 171 18.63 17.39 -0.82
N ALA A 172 19.35 17.25 0.29
CA ALA A 172 19.76 15.94 0.81
C ALA A 172 18.57 15.12 1.27
N HIS A 173 17.67 15.72 2.05
CA HIS A 173 16.45 15.04 2.53
C HIS A 173 15.44 14.79 1.40
N THR A 174 15.40 15.65 0.39
CA THR A 174 14.57 15.44 -0.81
C THR A 174 15.06 14.22 -1.62
N VAL A 175 16.37 14.08 -1.79
CA VAL A 175 16.96 12.88 -2.44
C VAL A 175 16.67 11.62 -1.62
N GLU A 176 16.79 11.70 -0.29
CA GLU A 176 16.46 10.59 0.60
C GLU A 176 14.98 10.18 0.47
N LEU A 177 14.05 11.15 0.37
CA LEU A 177 12.63 10.90 0.10
C LEU A 177 12.43 10.11 -1.20
N TYR A 178 13.14 10.49 -2.27
CA TYR A 178 13.08 9.79 -3.56
C TYR A 178 13.56 8.34 -3.43
N ILE A 179 14.64 8.11 -2.68
CA ILE A 179 15.18 6.77 -2.43
C ILE A 179 14.15 5.91 -1.68
N VAL A 180 13.53 6.45 -0.63
CA VAL A 180 12.49 5.72 0.14
C VAL A 180 11.30 5.39 -0.75
N MET A 181 10.86 6.32 -1.59
CA MET A 181 9.76 6.06 -2.52
C MET A 181 10.14 5.05 -3.61
N ALA A 182 11.38 5.07 -4.09
CA ALA A 182 11.91 4.06 -5.02
C ALA A 182 11.93 2.66 -4.39
N VAL A 183 12.34 2.54 -3.12
CA VAL A 183 12.31 1.28 -2.36
C VAL A 183 10.87 0.75 -2.22
N LEU A 184 9.92 1.61 -1.87
CA LEU A 184 8.49 1.26 -1.81
C LEU A 184 7.97 0.76 -3.16
N THR A 185 8.31 1.45 -4.23
CA THR A 185 7.92 1.07 -5.60
C THR A 185 8.54 -0.28 -6.00
N ALA A 186 9.85 -0.45 -5.80
CA ALA A 186 10.54 -1.70 -6.09
C ALA A 186 9.95 -2.88 -5.30
N MET A 187 9.62 -2.66 -4.03
CA MET A 187 8.98 -3.67 -3.20
C MET A 187 7.58 -4.02 -3.72
N ALA A 188 6.79 -3.06 -4.17
CA ALA A 188 5.48 -3.32 -4.78
C ALA A 188 5.61 -4.18 -6.04
N PHE A 189 6.56 -3.87 -6.94
CA PHE A 189 6.84 -4.66 -8.13
C PHE A 189 7.32 -6.08 -7.76
N TYR A 190 8.22 -6.20 -6.81
CA TYR A 190 8.68 -7.50 -6.31
C TYR A 190 7.55 -8.36 -5.75
N ARG A 191 6.65 -7.76 -4.93
CA ARG A 191 5.48 -8.48 -4.39
C ARG A 191 4.45 -8.85 -5.47
N HIS A 192 4.49 -8.21 -6.63
CA HIS A 192 3.64 -8.52 -7.78
C HIS A 192 4.34 -9.36 -8.85
N ARG A 193 5.55 -9.87 -8.63
CA ARG A 193 6.31 -10.63 -9.67
C ARG A 193 5.51 -11.76 -10.32
N ALA A 194 4.76 -12.54 -9.53
CA ALA A 194 3.91 -13.60 -10.06
C ALA A 194 2.71 -13.06 -10.87
N ASN A 195 2.17 -11.87 -10.51
CA ASN A 195 1.12 -11.21 -11.29
C ASN A 195 1.68 -10.68 -12.61
N ILE A 196 2.88 -10.11 -12.58
CA ILE A 196 3.57 -9.59 -13.77
C ILE A 196 3.75 -10.72 -14.78
N VAL A 197 4.24 -11.88 -14.35
CA VAL A 197 4.36 -13.07 -15.21
C VAL A 197 3.01 -13.46 -15.80
N ARG A 198 1.94 -13.52 -14.99
CA ARG A 198 0.59 -13.84 -15.49
C ARG A 198 0.02 -12.79 -16.44
N LEU A 199 0.32 -11.50 -16.21
CA LEU A 199 -0.09 -10.43 -17.13
C LEU A 199 0.55 -10.61 -18.50
N PHE A 200 1.85 -10.91 -18.56
CA PHE A 200 2.55 -11.17 -19.83
C PHE A 200 2.04 -12.41 -20.56
N HIS A 201 1.60 -13.44 -19.83
CA HIS A 201 1.03 -14.65 -20.43
C HIS A 201 -0.50 -14.58 -20.67
N GLY A 202 -1.14 -13.45 -20.35
CA GLY A 202 -2.59 -13.31 -20.50
C GLY A 202 -3.43 -14.16 -19.53
N THR A 203 -2.82 -14.69 -18.46
CA THR A 203 -3.44 -15.60 -17.49
C THR A 203 -3.76 -14.94 -16.15
N GLU A 204 -3.65 -13.61 -16.05
CA GLU A 204 -3.94 -12.88 -14.80
C GLU A 204 -5.44 -12.89 -14.50
N ASN A 205 -5.77 -13.02 -13.22
CA ASN A 205 -7.15 -13.08 -12.75
C ASN A 205 -7.85 -11.72 -12.82
N LYS A 206 -8.90 -11.61 -13.62
CA LYS A 206 -9.78 -10.44 -13.66
C LYS A 206 -10.66 -10.34 -12.41
N VAL A 207 -11.03 -9.13 -12.04
CA VAL A 207 -11.95 -8.82 -10.93
C VAL A 207 -13.15 -8.06 -11.48
N PHE A 208 -14.34 -8.62 -11.30
CA PHE A 208 -15.61 -7.98 -11.68
C PHE A 208 -16.38 -7.61 -10.42
N LEU A 209 -16.89 -6.37 -10.35
CA LEU A 209 -17.68 -5.87 -9.22
C LEU A 209 -19.12 -6.38 -9.23
N SER A 210 -19.60 -6.83 -10.40
CA SER A 210 -20.95 -7.39 -10.58
C SER A 210 -20.86 -8.81 -11.16
N SER A 211 -21.75 -9.69 -10.70
CA SER A 211 -21.87 -11.05 -11.21
C SER A 211 -22.40 -11.11 -12.68
N LYS A 212 -23.04 -10.02 -13.14
CA LYS A 212 -23.56 -9.93 -14.52
C LYS A 212 -22.45 -9.85 -15.60
N ASN A 213 -21.22 -9.51 -15.24
CA ASN A 213 -20.10 -9.32 -16.16
C ASN A 213 -19.13 -10.52 -16.21
N LYS A 214 -19.52 -11.67 -15.67
CA LYS A 214 -18.79 -12.94 -15.81
C LYS A 214 -19.21 -13.70 -17.08
N LYS A 215 -19.11 -13.07 -18.25
CA LYS A 215 -19.16 -13.79 -19.53
C LYS A 215 -17.78 -14.03 -20.07
#